data_0d7495930f35fe5850bae8cf0913c1e3
#
_entry.id   0d7495930f35fe5850bae8cf0913c1e3
#
_cell.length_a   1.000
_cell.length_b   1.000
_cell.length_c   1.000
_cell.angle_alpha   90.00
_cell.angle_beta   90.00
_cell.angle_gamma   90.00
#
_symmetry.space_group_name_H-M   'P 1'
#
loop_
_entity.id
_entity.type
_entity.pdbx_description
1 polymer ?
#
loop_
_entity_poly.entity_id
_entity_poly.type
_entity_poly.pdbx_seq_one_letter_code
_entity_poly.pdbx_strand_id
1 'polypeptide(L)'
;MAKNNVLVFGSNGLVGSSCVRILSKSSKVSNVIASTREDTNLFSYDETLKKIENSKPDVVIIAAAKVGGILANNTFRTEFLIENLKINMNILESLIKYPEVQIINLGSSCIYPLEAENPINEDAIFSGKLEPTNSPYAVAKLSAIELADAMSKQFNHTIYNLMPTNLYGPNDNF
;
A
#
# COMPACT_ATOMS: atom_id res chain seq x y z
N MET A 1 -27.00 1.52 -8.30
CA MET A 1 -25.71 0.85 -8.03
C MET A 1 -25.48 0.88 -6.53
N ALA A 2 -25.05 -0.23 -5.92
CA ALA A 2 -24.65 -0.22 -4.52
C ALA A 2 -23.49 0.76 -4.34
N LYS A 3 -23.49 1.49 -3.25
CA LYS A 3 -22.41 2.41 -2.92
C LYS A 3 -21.39 1.66 -2.04
N ASN A 4 -20.13 1.88 -2.26
CA ASN A 4 -19.04 1.17 -1.58
C ASN A 4 -18.62 1.83 -0.27
N ASN A 5 -18.32 1.02 0.74
CA ASN A 5 -17.57 1.42 1.93
C ASN A 5 -16.07 1.30 1.61
N VAL A 6 -15.33 2.37 1.76
CA VAL A 6 -13.90 2.40 1.46
C VAL A 6 -13.09 2.62 2.73
N LEU A 7 -12.23 1.66 3.08
CA LEU A 7 -11.26 1.79 4.17
C LEU A 7 -9.93 2.27 3.60
N VAL A 8 -9.39 3.36 4.15
CA VAL A 8 -8.10 3.94 3.75
C VAL A 8 -7.11 3.83 4.90
N PHE A 9 -6.16 2.92 4.81
CA PHE A 9 -5.02 2.86 5.74
C PHE A 9 -3.97 3.92 5.37
N GLY A 10 -3.45 4.64 6.37
CA GLY A 10 -2.53 5.76 6.16
C GLY A 10 -3.23 7.05 5.72
N SER A 11 -4.43 7.26 6.20
CA SER A 11 -5.37 8.31 5.78
C SER A 11 -4.90 9.76 6.05
N ASN A 12 -3.90 9.98 6.90
CA ASN A 12 -3.31 11.29 7.18
C ASN A 12 -2.04 11.60 6.36
N GLY A 13 -1.52 10.63 5.61
CA GLY A 13 -0.38 10.83 4.70
C GLY A 13 -0.79 11.53 3.40
N LEU A 14 0.21 11.87 2.56
CA LEU A 14 0.04 12.56 1.27
C LEU A 14 -1.08 11.94 0.40
N VAL A 15 -0.95 10.66 0.08
CA VAL A 15 -1.90 9.96 -0.79
C VAL A 15 -3.20 9.65 -0.06
N GLY A 16 -3.11 9.11 1.17
CA GLY A 16 -4.27 8.71 1.94
C GLY A 16 -5.24 9.87 2.20
N SER A 17 -4.73 11.04 2.57
CA SER A 17 -5.57 12.24 2.80
C SER A 17 -6.24 12.73 1.52
N SER A 18 -5.54 12.65 0.40
CA SER A 18 -6.09 12.97 -0.92
C SER A 18 -7.20 12.00 -1.33
N CYS A 19 -7.01 10.69 -1.08
CA CYS A 19 -8.04 9.68 -1.29
C CYS A 19 -9.28 9.97 -0.43
N VAL A 20 -9.12 10.19 0.86
CA VAL A 20 -10.24 10.52 1.76
C VAL A 20 -10.99 11.74 1.27
N ARG A 21 -10.29 12.83 0.94
CA ARG A 21 -10.89 14.09 0.47
C ARG A 21 -11.70 13.94 -0.82
N ILE A 22 -11.20 13.13 -1.77
CA ILE A 22 -11.87 12.94 -3.07
C ILE A 22 -13.01 11.95 -2.94
N LEU A 23 -12.79 10.81 -2.28
CA LEU A 23 -13.79 9.76 -2.14
C LEU A 23 -15.00 10.20 -1.32
N SER A 24 -14.80 11.03 -0.28
CA SER A 24 -15.90 11.59 0.51
C SER A 24 -16.88 12.47 -0.29
N LYS A 25 -16.47 12.94 -1.48
CA LYS A 25 -17.31 13.72 -2.39
C LYS A 25 -17.90 12.88 -3.50
N SER A 26 -17.54 11.60 -3.60
CA SER A 26 -17.96 10.73 -4.69
C SER A 26 -19.36 10.18 -4.44
N SER A 27 -20.25 10.29 -5.43
CA SER A 27 -21.58 9.68 -5.38
C SER A 27 -21.58 8.14 -5.42
N LYS A 28 -20.41 7.53 -5.75
CA LYS A 28 -20.21 6.08 -5.81
C LYS A 28 -19.78 5.48 -4.47
N VAL A 29 -19.45 6.32 -3.49
CA VAL A 29 -19.00 5.90 -2.16
C VAL A 29 -20.08 6.22 -1.14
N SER A 30 -20.41 5.25 -0.27
CA SER A 30 -21.36 5.45 0.83
C SER A 30 -20.66 5.99 2.05
N ASN A 31 -19.50 5.44 2.36
CA ASN A 31 -18.72 5.82 3.52
C ASN A 31 -17.22 5.68 3.26
N VAL A 32 -16.42 6.64 3.75
CA VAL A 32 -14.96 6.58 3.76
C VAL A 32 -14.49 6.44 5.19
N ILE A 33 -13.86 5.33 5.49
CA ILE A 33 -13.32 5.01 6.82
C ILE A 33 -11.84 5.34 6.78
N ALA A 34 -11.49 6.49 7.35
CA ALA A 34 -10.11 6.91 7.49
C ALA A 34 -9.45 6.15 8.65
N SER A 35 -8.25 5.59 8.42
CA SER A 35 -7.46 4.93 9.45
C SER A 35 -6.06 5.51 9.50
N THR A 36 -5.74 6.12 10.63
CA THR A 36 -4.43 6.69 10.93
C THR A 36 -3.59 5.71 11.76
N ARG A 37 -2.34 6.06 12.04
CA ARG A 37 -1.48 5.29 12.96
C ARG A 37 -2.02 5.29 14.39
N GLU A 38 -2.73 6.32 14.79
CA GLU A 38 -3.34 6.44 16.13
C GLU A 38 -4.59 5.58 16.26
N ASP A 39 -5.33 5.36 15.14
CA ASP A 39 -6.53 4.54 15.12
C ASP A 39 -6.24 3.05 15.05
N THR A 40 -5.13 2.65 14.42
CA THR A 40 -4.82 1.25 14.15
C THR A 40 -3.31 1.05 14.07
N ASN A 41 -2.77 0.24 14.96
CA ASN A 41 -1.39 -0.18 14.90
C ASN A 41 -1.20 -1.29 13.85
N LEU A 42 -0.76 -0.92 12.66
CA LEU A 42 -0.54 -1.86 11.54
C LEU A 42 0.65 -2.81 11.76
N PHE A 43 1.41 -2.66 12.84
CA PHE A 43 2.41 -3.65 13.27
C PHE A 43 1.81 -4.81 14.05
N SER A 44 0.53 -4.72 14.42
CA SER A 44 -0.27 -5.76 15.07
C SER A 44 -1.25 -6.36 14.07
N TYR A 45 -1.13 -7.67 13.84
CA TYR A 45 -2.08 -8.41 13.00
C TYR A 45 -3.50 -8.32 13.58
N ASP A 46 -3.65 -8.54 14.89
CA ASP A 46 -4.96 -8.58 15.56
C ASP A 46 -5.68 -7.23 15.47
N GLU A 47 -4.96 -6.11 15.66
CA GLU A 47 -5.55 -4.78 15.53
C GLU A 47 -5.94 -4.48 14.09
N THR A 48 -5.10 -4.88 13.12
CA THR A 48 -5.36 -4.72 11.70
C THR A 48 -6.61 -5.52 11.28
N LEU A 49 -6.68 -6.79 11.66
CA LEU A 49 -7.83 -7.65 11.40
C LEU A 49 -9.10 -7.08 12.01
N LYS A 50 -9.06 -6.71 13.29
CA LYS A 50 -10.20 -6.11 14.01
C LYS A 50 -10.70 -4.82 13.34
N LYS A 51 -9.78 -3.99 12.82
CA LYS A 51 -10.15 -2.78 12.07
C LYS A 51 -10.91 -3.13 10.80
N ILE A 52 -10.45 -4.12 10.04
CA ILE A 52 -11.11 -4.58 8.80
C ILE A 52 -12.50 -5.15 9.14
N GLU A 53 -12.59 -6.03 10.12
CA GLU A 53 -13.85 -6.65 10.55
C GLU A 53 -14.91 -5.62 10.98
N ASN A 54 -14.51 -4.64 11.78
CA ASN A 54 -15.40 -3.59 12.25
C ASN A 54 -15.81 -2.62 11.13
N SER A 55 -14.94 -2.40 10.15
CA SER A 55 -15.17 -1.48 9.03
C SER A 55 -16.06 -2.07 7.94
N LYS A 56 -16.05 -3.39 7.78
CA LYS A 56 -16.78 -4.12 6.71
C LYS A 56 -16.62 -3.42 5.36
N PRO A 57 -15.39 -3.23 4.86
CA PRO A 57 -15.16 -2.48 3.65
C PRO A 57 -15.49 -3.31 2.42
N ASP A 58 -15.97 -2.66 1.36
CA ASP A 58 -16.03 -3.23 0.01
C ASP A 58 -14.69 -3.03 -0.72
N VAL A 59 -13.96 -1.95 -0.35
CA VAL A 59 -12.66 -1.60 -0.93
C VAL A 59 -11.70 -1.19 0.17
N VAL A 60 -10.46 -1.70 0.12
CA VAL A 60 -9.34 -1.29 0.98
C VAL A 60 -8.27 -0.60 0.15
N ILE A 61 -7.85 0.60 0.57
CA ILE A 61 -6.71 1.33 -0.01
C ILE A 61 -5.55 1.29 0.98
N ILE A 62 -4.42 0.71 0.54
CA ILE A 62 -3.21 0.59 1.34
C ILE A 62 -2.28 1.77 0.99
N ALA A 63 -2.50 2.92 1.65
CA ALA A 63 -1.66 4.12 1.52
C ALA A 63 -0.68 4.27 2.71
N ALA A 64 -0.72 3.33 3.66
CA ALA A 64 0.19 3.31 4.79
C ALA A 64 1.56 2.74 4.40
N ALA A 65 2.61 3.48 4.72
CA ALA A 65 3.99 3.03 4.56
C ALA A 65 4.92 3.86 5.45
N LYS A 66 6.08 3.29 5.79
CA LYS A 66 7.24 4.09 6.22
C LYS A 66 7.91 4.64 4.97
N VAL A 67 7.86 5.95 4.80
CA VAL A 67 8.44 6.66 3.64
C VAL A 67 9.49 7.68 4.11
N GLY A 68 10.37 8.07 3.20
CA GLY A 68 11.39 9.09 3.46
C GLY A 68 12.29 9.29 2.25
N GLY A 69 13.06 10.38 2.24
CA GLY A 69 14.03 10.66 1.20
C GLY A 69 15.21 9.69 1.16
N ILE A 70 16.12 9.87 0.20
CA ILE A 70 17.29 9.01 -0.04
C ILE A 70 18.15 8.85 1.22
N LEU A 71 18.41 9.94 1.95
CA LEU A 71 19.22 9.90 3.17
C LEU A 71 18.59 9.00 4.24
N ALA A 72 17.28 9.15 4.48
CA ALA A 72 16.57 8.35 5.47
C ALA A 72 16.55 6.86 5.08
N ASN A 73 16.27 6.55 3.82
CA ASN A 73 16.31 5.17 3.29
C ASN A 73 17.69 4.53 3.46
N ASN A 74 18.75 5.28 3.17
CA ASN A 74 20.11 4.77 3.27
C ASN A 74 20.61 4.65 4.72
N THR A 75 20.06 5.44 5.65
CA THR A 75 20.45 5.43 7.07
C THR A 75 19.67 4.37 7.86
N PHE A 76 18.34 4.30 7.66
CA PHE A 76 17.43 3.43 8.44
C PHE A 76 16.97 2.21 7.63
N ARG A 77 17.93 1.55 6.97
CA ARG A 77 17.67 0.46 6.00
C ARG A 77 16.83 -0.69 6.58
N THR A 78 17.16 -1.10 7.80
CA THR A 78 16.48 -2.19 8.49
C THR A 78 15.04 -1.82 8.83
N GLU A 79 14.84 -0.64 9.36
CA GLU A 79 13.51 -0.12 9.74
C GLU A 79 12.61 0.05 8.50
N PHE A 80 13.15 0.57 7.39
CA PHE A 80 12.40 0.68 6.14
C PHE A 80 11.96 -0.68 5.60
N LEU A 81 12.79 -1.71 5.73
CA LEU A 81 12.42 -3.08 5.33
C LEU A 81 11.37 -3.66 6.29
N ILE A 82 11.69 -3.74 7.58
CA ILE A 82 10.86 -4.45 8.56
C ILE A 82 9.49 -3.78 8.73
N GLU A 83 9.45 -2.45 8.89
CA GLU A 83 8.19 -1.76 9.14
C GLU A 83 7.25 -1.85 7.92
N ASN A 84 7.77 -1.68 6.70
CA ASN A 84 6.94 -1.83 5.50
C ASN A 84 6.50 -3.27 5.26
N LEU A 85 7.35 -4.27 5.54
CA LEU A 85 6.95 -5.67 5.50
C LEU A 85 5.80 -5.94 6.48
N LYS A 86 5.92 -5.51 7.75
CA LYS A 86 4.87 -5.70 8.75
C LYS A 86 3.54 -5.06 8.34
N ILE A 87 3.58 -3.80 7.89
CA ILE A 87 2.38 -3.08 7.44
C ILE A 87 1.68 -3.84 6.31
N ASN A 88 2.42 -4.17 5.25
CA ASN A 88 1.84 -4.81 4.09
C ASN A 88 1.34 -6.23 4.39
N MET A 89 2.13 -7.03 5.11
CA MET A 89 1.77 -8.40 5.46
C MET A 89 0.54 -8.44 6.37
N ASN A 90 0.51 -7.64 7.43
CA ASN A 90 -0.63 -7.66 8.36
C ASN A 90 -1.94 -7.26 7.66
N ILE A 91 -1.90 -6.27 6.75
CA ILE A 91 -3.09 -5.87 6.00
C ILE A 91 -3.51 -6.97 5.01
N LEU A 92 -2.59 -7.46 4.18
CA LEU A 92 -2.91 -8.45 3.14
C LEU A 92 -3.31 -9.79 3.75
N GLU A 93 -2.59 -10.28 4.77
CA GLU A 93 -2.94 -11.52 5.48
C GLU A 93 -4.32 -11.42 6.14
N SER A 94 -4.65 -10.28 6.76
CA SER A 94 -5.99 -10.06 7.34
C SER A 94 -7.10 -10.11 6.31
N LEU A 95 -6.81 -9.75 5.05
CA LEU A 95 -7.78 -9.73 3.96
C LEU A 95 -7.95 -11.08 3.26
N ILE A 96 -7.08 -12.08 3.50
CA ILE A 96 -7.21 -13.42 2.88
C ILE A 96 -8.60 -14.03 3.11
N LYS A 97 -9.21 -13.76 4.27
CA LYS A 97 -10.54 -14.29 4.65
C LYS A 97 -11.71 -13.58 3.94
N TYR A 98 -11.45 -12.49 3.22
CA TYR A 98 -12.47 -11.61 2.60
C TYR A 98 -12.21 -11.42 1.11
N PRO A 99 -12.31 -12.50 0.29
CA PRO A 99 -11.99 -12.44 -1.15
C PRO A 99 -12.91 -11.49 -1.95
N GLU A 100 -14.07 -11.14 -1.40
CA GLU A 100 -14.99 -10.17 -1.97
C GLU A 100 -14.51 -8.71 -1.86
N VAL A 101 -13.56 -8.43 -0.95
CA VAL A 101 -13.03 -7.08 -0.75
C VAL A 101 -12.01 -6.76 -1.83
N GLN A 102 -12.23 -5.67 -2.56
CA GLN A 102 -11.26 -5.17 -3.54
C GLN A 102 -10.10 -4.46 -2.83
N ILE A 103 -8.88 -4.68 -3.30
CA ILE A 103 -7.68 -4.10 -2.68
C ILE A 103 -6.96 -3.21 -3.69
N ILE A 104 -6.64 -1.98 -3.30
CA ILE A 104 -5.76 -1.08 -4.03
C ILE A 104 -4.48 -0.94 -3.21
N ASN A 105 -3.42 -1.59 -3.69
CA ASN A 105 -2.10 -1.55 -3.06
C ASN A 105 -1.22 -0.51 -3.75
N LEU A 106 -0.66 0.40 -2.97
CA LEU A 106 0.31 1.38 -3.49
C LEU A 106 1.72 0.79 -3.42
N GLY A 107 2.21 0.36 -4.55
CA GLY A 107 3.60 0.04 -4.79
C GLY A 107 4.48 1.30 -4.88
N SER A 108 5.50 1.26 -5.70
CA SER A 108 6.39 2.41 -5.96
C SER A 108 7.19 2.13 -7.22
N SER A 109 7.54 3.15 -7.98
CA SER A 109 8.44 3.01 -9.14
C SER A 109 9.86 2.56 -8.78
N CYS A 110 10.28 2.66 -7.51
CA CYS A 110 11.60 2.20 -7.07
C CYS A 110 11.78 0.67 -7.06
N ILE A 111 10.70 -0.09 -7.34
CA ILE A 111 10.76 -1.55 -7.48
C ILE A 111 11.39 -2.01 -8.80
N TYR A 112 11.47 -1.12 -9.78
CA TYR A 112 12.07 -1.44 -11.07
C TYR A 112 13.61 -1.45 -10.97
N PRO A 113 14.27 -2.25 -11.81
CA PRO A 113 15.73 -2.29 -11.85
C PRO A 113 16.35 -0.92 -12.14
N LEU A 114 17.53 -0.67 -11.54
CA LEU A 114 18.30 0.56 -11.78
C LEU A 114 18.58 0.79 -13.26
N GLU A 115 18.88 -0.27 -14.00
CA GLU A 115 19.23 -0.24 -15.43
C GLU A 115 18.02 -0.58 -16.33
N ALA A 116 16.79 -0.39 -15.84
CA ALA A 116 15.61 -0.63 -16.66
C ALA A 116 15.56 0.33 -17.85
N GLU A 117 15.25 -0.21 -19.03
CA GLU A 117 15.13 0.55 -20.27
C GLU A 117 13.92 1.51 -20.23
N ASN A 118 14.09 2.74 -20.69
CA ASN A 118 13.00 3.71 -20.74
C ASN A 118 12.33 3.74 -22.14
N PRO A 119 10.98 3.76 -22.20
CA PRO A 119 10.03 3.73 -21.10
C PRO A 119 10.01 2.38 -20.38
N ILE A 120 9.97 2.39 -19.05
CA ILE A 120 10.00 1.17 -18.24
C ILE A 120 8.72 0.35 -18.49
N ASN A 121 8.89 -0.91 -18.90
CA ASN A 121 7.80 -1.87 -19.01
C ASN A 121 7.47 -2.44 -17.61
N GLU A 122 6.19 -2.64 -17.33
CA GLU A 122 5.73 -3.25 -16.06
C GLU A 122 6.34 -4.65 -15.84
N ASP A 123 6.59 -5.42 -16.90
CA ASP A 123 7.22 -6.74 -16.84
C ASP A 123 8.71 -6.71 -16.44
N ALA A 124 9.33 -5.52 -16.34
CA ALA A 124 10.72 -5.38 -15.91
C ALA A 124 10.93 -5.66 -14.40
N ILE A 125 9.87 -5.90 -13.64
CA ILE A 125 9.96 -6.32 -12.25
C ILE A 125 10.81 -7.59 -12.15
N PHE A 126 11.77 -7.63 -11.20
CA PHE A 126 12.73 -8.74 -11.00
C PHE A 126 13.75 -8.98 -12.11
N SER A 127 13.79 -8.18 -13.17
CA SER A 127 14.72 -8.39 -14.29
C SER A 127 16.15 -7.89 -14.01
N GLY A 128 16.42 -7.22 -12.87
CA GLY A 128 17.74 -6.70 -12.55
C GLY A 128 17.89 -6.24 -11.11
N LYS A 129 19.03 -5.58 -10.82
CA LYS A 129 19.36 -5.08 -9.48
C LYS A 129 18.57 -3.80 -9.17
N LEU A 130 18.07 -3.72 -7.95
CA LEU A 130 17.44 -2.51 -7.42
C LEU A 130 18.47 -1.41 -7.15
N GLU A 131 18.00 -0.17 -7.09
CA GLU A 131 18.82 0.96 -6.69
C GLU A 131 19.31 0.76 -5.23
N PRO A 132 20.64 0.83 -4.97
CA PRO A 132 21.20 0.38 -3.69
C PRO A 132 20.73 1.18 -2.46
N THR A 133 20.47 2.48 -2.59
CA THR A 133 20.14 3.34 -1.42
C THR A 133 18.76 3.06 -0.86
N ASN A 134 17.80 2.66 -1.69
CA ASN A 134 16.43 2.37 -1.29
C ASN A 134 16.02 0.90 -1.46
N SER A 135 16.95 0.02 -1.78
CA SER A 135 16.65 -1.40 -2.03
C SER A 135 15.85 -2.08 -0.90
N PRO A 136 16.05 -1.82 0.42
CA PRO A 136 15.23 -2.42 1.47
C PRO A 136 13.75 -2.03 1.38
N TYR A 137 13.47 -0.76 1.09
CA TYR A 137 12.11 -0.29 0.85
C TYR A 137 11.49 -0.94 -0.39
N ALA A 138 12.26 -0.96 -1.49
CA ALA A 138 11.82 -1.59 -2.74
C ALA A 138 11.51 -3.08 -2.57
N VAL A 139 12.36 -3.83 -1.84
CA VAL A 139 12.10 -5.24 -1.51
C VAL A 139 10.81 -5.41 -0.73
N ALA A 140 10.54 -4.56 0.26
CA ALA A 140 9.29 -4.64 1.01
C ALA A 140 8.05 -4.39 0.11
N LYS A 141 8.16 -3.46 -0.85
CA LYS A 141 7.09 -3.21 -1.83
C LYS A 141 6.93 -4.36 -2.83
N LEU A 142 8.03 -4.95 -3.32
CA LEU A 142 8.01 -6.14 -4.17
C LEU A 142 7.36 -7.33 -3.45
N SER A 143 7.69 -7.55 -2.17
CA SER A 143 7.08 -8.61 -1.37
C SER A 143 5.56 -8.46 -1.24
N ALA A 144 5.06 -7.22 -1.12
CA ALA A 144 3.63 -6.97 -1.08
C ALA A 144 2.94 -7.26 -2.44
N ILE A 145 3.61 -6.94 -3.55
CA ILE A 145 3.11 -7.21 -4.90
C ILE A 145 3.06 -8.72 -5.15
N GLU A 146 4.12 -9.45 -4.80
CA GLU A 146 4.18 -10.91 -4.93
C GLU A 146 3.10 -11.60 -4.06
N LEU A 147 2.91 -11.14 -2.82
CA LEU A 147 1.84 -11.66 -1.96
C LEU A 147 0.46 -11.36 -2.56
N ALA A 148 0.24 -10.18 -3.11
CA ALA A 148 -1.00 -9.80 -3.77
C ALA A 148 -1.30 -10.68 -4.99
N ASP A 149 -0.28 -10.98 -5.81
CA ASP A 149 -0.40 -11.90 -6.95
C ASP A 149 -0.73 -13.33 -6.50
N ALA A 150 -0.05 -13.82 -5.46
CA ALA A 150 -0.34 -15.12 -4.86
C ALA A 150 -1.77 -15.21 -4.31
N MET A 151 -2.26 -14.17 -3.62
CA MET A 151 -3.63 -14.09 -3.12
C MET A 151 -4.65 -14.08 -4.27
N SER A 152 -4.38 -13.35 -5.34
CA SER A 152 -5.26 -13.31 -6.52
C SER A 152 -5.35 -14.70 -7.17
N LYS A 153 -4.24 -15.41 -7.31
CA LYS A 153 -4.20 -16.75 -7.92
C LYS A 153 -4.82 -17.83 -7.04
N GLN A 154 -4.54 -17.78 -5.73
CA GLN A 154 -4.94 -18.85 -4.81
C GLN A 154 -6.36 -18.68 -4.28
N PHE A 155 -6.78 -17.44 -4.00
CA PHE A 155 -8.04 -17.13 -3.32
C PHE A 155 -9.01 -16.30 -4.16
N ASN A 156 -8.66 -16.00 -5.42
CA ASN A 156 -9.47 -15.20 -6.36
C ASN A 156 -9.75 -13.76 -5.86
N HIS A 157 -8.77 -13.16 -5.17
CA HIS A 157 -8.86 -11.75 -4.77
C HIS A 157 -8.74 -10.81 -5.97
N THR A 158 -9.49 -9.71 -5.95
CA THR A 158 -9.31 -8.59 -6.87
C THR A 158 -8.36 -7.56 -6.26
N ILE A 159 -7.12 -7.54 -6.70
CA ILE A 159 -6.07 -6.65 -6.18
C ILE A 159 -5.45 -5.85 -7.34
N TYR A 160 -5.41 -4.53 -7.16
CA TYR A 160 -4.76 -3.60 -8.08
C TYR A 160 -3.47 -3.07 -7.44
N ASN A 161 -2.33 -3.43 -8.01
CA ASN A 161 -1.04 -2.88 -7.63
C ASN A 161 -0.75 -1.65 -8.48
N LEU A 162 -0.65 -0.48 -7.85
CA LEU A 162 -0.35 0.78 -8.53
C LEU A 162 1.09 1.19 -8.22
N MET A 163 1.87 1.51 -9.25
CA MET A 163 3.27 1.93 -9.13
C MET A 163 3.40 3.44 -9.38
N PRO A 164 3.02 4.27 -8.40
CA PRO A 164 3.19 5.71 -8.56
C PRO A 164 4.66 6.08 -8.62
N THR A 165 4.94 7.11 -9.40
CA THR A 165 6.24 7.79 -9.42
C THR A 165 6.34 8.77 -8.24
N ASN A 166 7.17 9.80 -8.31
CA ASN A 166 7.26 10.81 -7.26
C ASN A 166 5.95 11.61 -7.17
N LEU A 167 5.26 11.43 -6.05
CA LEU A 167 4.05 12.17 -5.73
C LEU A 167 4.42 13.40 -4.89
N TYR A 168 3.67 14.47 -5.05
CA TYR A 168 3.82 15.70 -4.28
C TYR A 168 2.47 16.35 -4.03
N GLY A 169 2.37 17.15 -3.00
CA GLY A 169 1.12 17.84 -2.67
C GLY A 169 0.96 18.19 -1.20
N PRO A 170 -0.24 18.60 -0.78
CA PRO A 170 -0.54 18.87 0.62
C PRO A 170 -0.27 17.65 1.51
N ASN A 171 0.32 17.87 2.68
CA ASN A 171 0.74 16.86 3.67
C ASN A 171 1.95 15.99 3.22
N ASP A 172 2.78 16.49 2.32
CA ASP A 172 4.05 15.86 2.00
C ASP A 172 5.05 16.02 3.14
N ASN A 173 5.97 15.05 3.28
CA ASN A 173 7.09 15.11 4.21
C ASN A 173 8.29 15.76 3.49
N PHE A 174 8.61 16.98 3.87
CA PHE A 174 9.80 17.69 3.41
C PHE A 174 10.95 17.57 4.40
#